data_6edf816bbfebd973b88736b6e8facde2
#
_entry.id   6edf816bbfebd973b88736b6e8facde2
#
_cell.length_a   1.000
_cell.length_b   1.000
_cell.length_c   1.000
_cell.angle_alpha   90.00
_cell.angle_beta   90.00
_cell.angle_gamma   90.00
#
_symmetry.space_group_name_H-M   'P 1'
#
loop_
_entity.id
_entity.type
_entity.pdbx_description
1 polymer ?
#
loop_
_entity_poly.entity_id
_entity_poly.type
_entity_poly.pdbx_seq_one_letter_code
_entity_poly.pdbx_strand_id
1 'polypeptide(L)'
;HQTLSCYEGKDEVYFCRISSGAKFDMYGNPVDKWATPVGQHRVTRKYISLQMSGGTTGAGYDLPGIAWTSIFATGGVAIHSTFWHNNYGDPVSHGCVNCSPKDAHWIFRWTTPEVLYDPGMVDVTVSGQASTGVQVVES
;
A
#
# COMPACT_ATOMS: atom_id res chain seq x y z
N HIS A 1 7.78 12.44 6.74
CA HIS A 1 7.62 11.37 7.70
C HIS A 1 6.96 10.16 7.07
N GLN A 2 7.48 9.00 7.36
CA GLN A 2 7.00 7.74 6.80
C GLN A 2 6.10 7.06 7.82
N THR A 3 4.88 7.58 7.95
CA THR A 3 3.90 7.08 8.91
C THR A 3 2.53 6.94 8.25
N LEU A 4 1.70 6.07 8.84
CA LEU A 4 0.32 5.87 8.44
C LEU A 4 -0.56 5.91 9.68
N SER A 5 -1.64 6.68 9.60
CA SER A 5 -2.65 6.77 10.65
C SER A 5 -4.00 6.34 10.11
N CYS A 6 -4.73 5.58 10.89
CA CYS A 6 -6.10 5.17 10.58
C CYS A 6 -7.06 5.87 11.52
N TYR A 7 -8.14 6.40 10.97
CA TYR A 7 -9.13 7.20 11.70
C TYR A 7 -10.53 6.62 11.57
N GLU A 8 -11.28 6.68 12.66
CA GLU A 8 -12.73 6.50 12.65
C GLU A 8 -13.34 7.83 13.10
N GLY A 9 -13.91 8.57 12.12
CA GLY A 9 -14.30 9.95 12.37
C GLY A 9 -13.08 10.83 12.64
N LYS A 10 -12.97 11.37 13.84
CA LYS A 10 -11.85 12.21 14.28
C LYS A 10 -10.84 11.46 15.13
N ASP A 11 -11.13 10.21 15.47
CA ASP A 11 -10.33 9.42 16.41
C ASP A 11 -9.31 8.57 15.66
N GLU A 12 -8.03 8.73 15.99
CA GLU A 12 -6.97 7.88 15.48
C GLU A 12 -7.03 6.53 16.19
N VAL A 13 -7.33 5.48 15.42
CA VAL A 13 -7.50 4.13 15.97
C VAL A 13 -6.30 3.24 15.75
N TYR A 14 -5.40 3.64 14.85
CA TYR A 14 -4.17 2.91 14.59
C TYR A 14 -3.10 3.84 14.02
N PHE A 15 -1.85 3.57 14.38
CA PHE A 15 -0.69 4.32 13.89
C PHE A 15 0.48 3.36 13.70
N CYS A 16 1.20 3.50 12.57
CA CYS A 16 2.38 2.69 12.34
C CYS A 16 3.41 3.42 11.46
N ARG A 17 4.62 2.93 11.47
CA ARG A 17 5.65 3.35 10.53
C ARG A 17 5.54 2.52 9.25
N ILE A 18 5.81 3.16 8.14
CA ILE A 18 5.71 2.57 6.81
C ILE A 18 6.93 2.94 5.97
N SER A 19 6.99 2.36 4.77
CA SER A 19 7.90 2.81 3.72
C SER A 19 7.08 3.09 2.47
N SER A 20 7.11 4.33 2.00
CA SER A 20 6.41 4.74 0.78
C SER A 20 7.35 4.73 -0.43
N GLY A 21 6.85 5.20 -1.58
CA GLY A 21 7.62 5.26 -2.81
C GLY A 21 8.91 6.05 -2.68
N ALA A 22 10.00 5.52 -3.23
CA ALA A 22 11.30 6.17 -3.18
C ALA A 22 11.32 7.45 -4.02
N LYS A 23 11.98 8.49 -3.50
CA LYS A 23 12.15 9.78 -4.19
C LYS A 23 13.45 9.85 -4.98
N PHE A 24 14.38 8.96 -4.70
CA PHE A 24 15.70 8.91 -5.33
C PHE A 24 16.04 7.48 -5.71
N ASP A 25 16.77 7.33 -6.83
CA ASP A 25 17.31 6.03 -7.22
C ASP A 25 18.58 5.71 -6.41
N MET A 26 19.20 4.56 -6.71
CA MET A 26 20.40 4.12 -5.99
C MET A 26 21.61 5.05 -6.21
N TYR A 27 21.55 5.93 -7.21
CA TYR A 27 22.62 6.88 -7.54
C TYR A 27 22.33 8.28 -6.99
N GLY A 28 21.22 8.45 -6.24
CA GLY A 28 20.84 9.72 -5.66
C GLY A 28 20.11 10.67 -6.60
N ASN A 29 19.70 10.20 -7.79
CA ASN A 29 18.94 11.02 -8.73
C ASN A 29 17.45 11.02 -8.38
N PRO A 30 16.74 12.17 -8.49
CA PRO A 30 15.31 12.21 -8.23
C PRO A 30 14.52 11.29 -9.17
N VAL A 31 13.55 10.55 -8.60
CA VAL A 31 12.71 9.62 -9.36
C VAL A 31 11.24 9.82 -8.96
N ASP A 32 10.56 10.72 -9.66
CA ASP A 32 9.17 11.07 -9.36
C ASP A 32 8.20 9.89 -9.59
N LYS A 33 8.50 9.03 -10.57
CA LYS A 33 7.64 7.90 -10.93
C LYS A 33 7.50 6.86 -9.81
N TRP A 34 8.41 6.87 -8.82
CA TRP A 34 8.37 5.96 -7.69
C TRP A 34 7.70 6.57 -6.46
N ALA A 35 7.38 7.85 -6.51
CA ALA A 35 6.70 8.51 -5.40
C ALA A 35 5.27 7.98 -5.25
N THR A 36 4.84 7.78 -4.01
CA THR A 36 3.44 7.46 -3.73
C THR A 36 2.58 8.67 -4.10
N PRO A 37 1.51 8.50 -4.91
CA PRO A 37 0.73 9.64 -5.39
C PRO A 37 0.07 10.39 -4.24
N VAL A 38 0.33 11.70 -4.17
CA VAL A 38 -0.29 12.60 -3.18
C VAL A 38 -1.76 12.87 -3.56
N GLY A 39 -2.61 13.04 -2.56
CA GLY A 39 -4.00 13.43 -2.76
C GLY A 39 -4.99 12.46 -2.14
N GLN A 40 -6.24 12.59 -2.57
CA GLN A 40 -7.35 11.78 -2.09
C GLN A 40 -7.54 10.57 -2.98
N HIS A 41 -7.57 9.41 -2.36
CA HIS A 41 -7.78 8.13 -3.04
C HIS A 41 -8.81 7.31 -2.26
N ARG A 42 -9.23 6.21 -2.85
CA ARG A 42 -10.06 5.21 -2.17
C ARG A 42 -9.56 3.83 -2.52
N VAL A 43 -9.74 2.89 -1.60
CA VAL A 43 -9.46 1.48 -1.87
C VAL A 43 -10.34 1.01 -3.03
N THR A 44 -9.73 0.45 -4.07
CA THR A 44 -10.44 -0.06 -5.24
C THR A 44 -10.47 -1.59 -5.30
N ARG A 45 -9.43 -2.24 -4.79
CA ARG A 45 -9.33 -3.70 -4.76
C ARG A 45 -8.59 -4.14 -3.51
N LYS A 46 -8.95 -5.30 -2.99
CA LYS A 46 -8.26 -5.93 -1.87
C LYS A 46 -7.97 -7.39 -2.19
N TYR A 47 -6.77 -7.84 -1.81
CA TYR A 47 -6.32 -9.22 -2.00
C TYR A 47 -5.70 -9.73 -0.72
N ILE A 48 -6.04 -10.95 -0.32
CA ILE A 48 -5.34 -11.62 0.79
C ILE A 48 -3.89 -11.89 0.39
N SER A 49 -3.68 -12.31 -0.86
CA SER A 49 -2.36 -12.53 -1.41
C SER A 49 -2.34 -12.14 -2.89
N LEU A 50 -1.28 -11.47 -3.32
CA LEU A 50 -1.14 -10.98 -4.70
C LEU A 50 0.30 -11.13 -5.15
N GLN A 51 0.49 -11.55 -6.39
CA GLN A 51 1.79 -11.48 -7.04
C GLN A 51 2.01 -10.06 -7.56
N MET A 52 3.15 -9.48 -7.25
CA MET A 52 3.53 -8.16 -7.75
C MET A 52 4.80 -8.24 -8.58
N SER A 53 4.77 -7.62 -9.75
CA SER A 53 5.95 -7.48 -10.60
C SER A 53 5.94 -6.12 -11.29
N GLY A 54 7.10 -5.59 -11.62
CA GLY A 54 7.16 -4.28 -12.26
C GLY A 54 8.56 -3.74 -12.39
N GLY A 55 8.63 -2.48 -12.85
CA GLY A 55 9.88 -1.78 -13.07
C GLY A 55 10.54 -2.14 -14.40
N THR A 56 11.80 -1.73 -14.57
CA THR A 56 12.60 -1.99 -15.76
C THR A 56 13.70 -3.00 -15.44
N THR A 57 14.34 -3.53 -16.51
CA THR A 57 15.48 -4.43 -16.33
C THR A 57 16.55 -3.77 -15.46
N GLY A 58 16.95 -4.45 -14.39
CA GLY A 58 17.91 -3.93 -13.40
C GLY A 58 17.29 -3.10 -12.29
N ALA A 59 16.04 -2.65 -12.44
CA ALA A 59 15.32 -1.90 -11.40
C ALA A 59 13.93 -2.48 -11.14
N GLY A 60 13.58 -3.58 -11.79
CA GLY A 60 12.30 -4.24 -11.64
C GLY A 60 12.24 -5.18 -10.44
N TYR A 61 11.07 -5.69 -10.21
CA TYR A 61 10.82 -6.67 -9.15
C TYR A 61 9.73 -7.65 -9.57
N ASP A 62 9.80 -8.84 -8.98
CA ASP A 62 8.78 -9.87 -9.10
C ASP A 62 8.65 -10.54 -7.75
N LEU A 63 7.54 -10.25 -7.04
CA LEU A 63 7.33 -10.66 -5.67
C LEU A 63 6.03 -11.46 -5.57
N PRO A 64 6.09 -12.79 -5.60
CA PRO A 64 4.90 -13.63 -5.45
C PRO A 64 4.42 -13.64 -4.00
N GLY A 65 3.12 -13.79 -3.83
CA GLY A 65 2.53 -14.00 -2.52
C GLY A 65 2.55 -12.80 -1.58
N ILE A 66 2.45 -11.60 -2.12
CA ILE A 66 2.34 -10.38 -1.30
C ILE A 66 1.01 -10.41 -0.54
N ALA A 67 1.09 -10.46 0.78
CA ALA A 67 -0.08 -10.58 1.64
C ALA A 67 -0.70 -9.23 2.00
N TRP A 68 -1.99 -9.25 2.33
CA TRP A 68 -2.74 -8.13 2.90
C TRP A 68 -2.64 -6.87 2.06
N THR A 69 -3.07 -6.97 0.79
CA THR A 69 -2.92 -5.91 -0.20
C THR A 69 -4.22 -5.14 -0.38
N SER A 70 -4.17 -3.81 -0.22
CA SER A 70 -5.28 -2.89 -0.46
C SER A 70 -4.84 -1.87 -1.50
N ILE A 71 -5.32 -2.01 -2.74
CA ILE A 71 -4.97 -1.12 -3.85
C ILE A 71 -5.82 0.15 -3.74
N PHE A 72 -5.19 1.33 -3.82
CA PHE A 72 -5.89 2.60 -3.68
C PHE A 72 -5.59 3.62 -4.79
N ALA A 73 -4.67 3.31 -5.71
CA ALA A 73 -4.37 4.22 -6.81
C ALA A 73 -4.08 3.45 -8.09
N THR A 74 -4.12 4.16 -9.23
CA THR A 74 -3.85 3.58 -10.54
C THR A 74 -2.42 3.05 -10.62
N GLY A 75 -2.21 2.01 -11.43
CA GLY A 75 -0.91 1.37 -11.55
C GLY A 75 -0.60 0.36 -10.46
N GLY A 76 -1.62 -0.05 -9.68
CA GLY A 76 -1.45 -1.04 -8.62
C GLY A 76 -0.81 -0.51 -7.34
N VAL A 77 -0.84 0.80 -7.12
CA VAL A 77 -0.32 1.40 -5.88
C VAL A 77 -1.19 0.95 -4.70
N ALA A 78 -0.58 0.35 -3.70
CA ALA A 78 -1.29 -0.34 -2.62
C ALA A 78 -0.61 -0.19 -1.27
N ILE A 79 -1.38 -0.42 -0.21
CA ILE A 79 -0.87 -0.71 1.13
C ILE A 79 -0.76 -2.23 1.23
N HIS A 80 0.42 -2.75 1.55
CA HIS A 80 0.62 -4.20 1.65
C HIS A 80 1.72 -4.57 2.64
N SER A 81 1.80 -5.85 2.97
CA SER A 81 2.86 -6.34 3.86
C SER A 81 4.19 -6.46 3.13
N THR A 82 5.27 -6.33 3.88
CA THR A 82 6.62 -6.66 3.42
C THR A 82 7.27 -7.63 4.41
N PHE A 83 8.00 -8.61 3.88
CA PHE A 83 8.77 -9.53 4.71
C PHE A 83 10.25 -9.53 4.35
N TRP A 84 10.64 -8.81 3.28
CA TRP A 84 12.01 -8.81 2.78
C TRP A 84 12.85 -7.64 3.31
N HIS A 85 12.23 -6.71 4.04
CA HIS A 85 12.94 -5.65 4.74
C HIS A 85 12.11 -5.13 5.91
N ASN A 86 12.76 -4.41 6.79
CA ASN A 86 12.11 -3.73 7.92
C ASN A 86 12.60 -2.29 8.06
N ASN A 87 12.94 -1.64 6.93
CA ASN A 87 13.38 -0.25 6.87
C ASN A 87 12.19 0.73 6.92
N TYR A 88 11.28 0.52 7.88
CA TYR A 88 10.13 1.40 8.05
C TYR A 88 10.58 2.74 8.59
N GLY A 89 10.09 3.81 7.98
CA GLY A 89 10.52 5.17 8.23
C GLY A 89 11.28 5.78 7.07
N ASP A 90 11.71 4.97 6.10
CA ASP A 90 12.41 5.42 4.90
C ASP A 90 11.63 5.08 3.62
N PRO A 91 11.61 5.98 2.61
CA PRO A 91 10.95 5.70 1.34
C PRO A 91 11.82 4.78 0.49
N VAL A 92 11.40 3.52 0.34
CA VAL A 92 12.19 2.49 -0.36
C VAL A 92 11.41 1.72 -1.43
N SER A 93 10.09 1.94 -1.55
CA SER A 93 9.27 1.19 -2.51
C SER A 93 9.18 1.88 -3.87
N HIS A 94 8.52 1.22 -4.83
CA HIS A 94 8.24 1.75 -6.17
C HIS A 94 6.82 2.34 -6.27
N GLY A 95 6.35 2.99 -5.20
CA GLY A 95 5.06 3.65 -5.15
C GLY A 95 4.12 3.09 -4.09
N CYS A 96 4.23 1.82 -3.76
CA CYS A 96 3.41 1.18 -2.74
C CYS A 96 3.81 1.60 -1.33
N VAL A 97 2.86 1.50 -0.43
CA VAL A 97 3.06 1.74 1.00
C VAL A 97 3.34 0.39 1.66
N ASN A 98 4.57 0.19 2.09
CA ASN A 98 5.03 -1.05 2.70
C ASN A 98 4.85 -1.01 4.21
N CYS A 99 4.18 -2.01 4.76
CA CYS A 99 3.95 -2.17 6.20
C CYS A 99 4.56 -3.46 6.70
N SER A 100 4.82 -3.54 8.01
CA SER A 100 5.12 -4.83 8.62
C SER A 100 3.92 -5.78 8.42
N PRO A 101 4.13 -7.11 8.42
CA PRO A 101 3.02 -8.04 8.28
C PRO A 101 1.91 -7.83 9.31
N LYS A 102 2.26 -7.53 10.55
CA LYS A 102 1.30 -7.25 11.62
C LYS A 102 0.44 -6.02 11.29
N ASP A 103 1.08 -4.93 10.89
CA ASP A 103 0.39 -3.67 10.60
C ASP A 103 -0.46 -3.80 9.33
N ALA A 104 0.06 -4.43 8.30
CA ALA A 104 -0.68 -4.66 7.06
C ALA A 104 -1.92 -5.53 7.30
N HIS A 105 -1.81 -6.55 8.13
CA HIS A 105 -2.93 -7.42 8.49
C HIS A 105 -4.01 -6.65 9.24
N TRP A 106 -3.62 -5.81 10.20
CA TRP A 106 -4.57 -4.98 10.94
C TRP A 106 -5.32 -4.03 10.00
N ILE A 107 -4.58 -3.31 9.13
CA ILE A 107 -5.15 -2.36 8.17
C ILE A 107 -6.06 -3.06 7.18
N PHE A 108 -5.65 -4.22 6.67
CA PHE A 108 -6.45 -5.01 5.74
C PHE A 108 -7.79 -5.43 6.34
N ARG A 109 -7.78 -5.86 7.59
CA ARG A 109 -9.03 -6.26 8.27
C ARG A 109 -9.91 -5.06 8.63
N TRP A 110 -9.29 -3.93 8.96
CA TRP A 110 -10.01 -2.72 9.35
C TRP A 110 -10.65 -2.00 8.16
N THR A 111 -9.96 -1.97 7.00
CA THR A 111 -10.47 -1.27 5.82
C THR A 111 -11.70 -1.95 5.23
N THR A 112 -12.58 -1.16 4.61
CA THR A 112 -13.75 -1.68 3.91
C THR A 112 -13.51 -1.71 2.41
N PRO A 113 -14.11 -2.66 1.68
CA PRO A 113 -14.94 -3.77 2.14
C PRO A 113 -14.14 -4.92 2.76
N GLU A 114 -14.82 -5.77 3.52
CA GLU A 114 -14.24 -6.99 4.05
C GLU A 114 -14.00 -8.02 2.95
N VAL A 115 -12.89 -8.77 3.05
CA VAL A 115 -12.56 -9.84 2.10
C VAL A 115 -12.59 -11.18 2.84
N LEU A 116 -13.37 -12.12 2.31
CA LEU A 116 -13.41 -13.49 2.81
C LEU A 116 -12.28 -14.30 2.19
N TYR A 117 -11.94 -15.43 2.82
CA TYR A 117 -10.87 -16.30 2.32
C TYR A 117 -11.18 -16.90 0.94
N ASP A 118 -12.43 -17.05 0.60
CA ASP A 118 -12.86 -17.53 -0.72
C ASP A 118 -13.82 -16.48 -1.32
N PRO A 119 -13.42 -15.75 -2.36
CA PRO A 119 -12.26 -15.97 -3.25
C PRO A 119 -10.96 -15.32 -2.82
N GLY A 120 -10.85 -14.69 -1.65
CA GLY A 120 -9.65 -14.03 -1.20
C GLY A 120 -9.39 -12.67 -1.83
N MET A 121 -10.34 -12.14 -2.57
CA MET A 121 -10.24 -10.81 -3.19
C MET A 121 -11.61 -10.15 -3.32
N VAL A 122 -11.61 -8.82 -3.39
CA VAL A 122 -12.80 -8.04 -3.76
C VAL A 122 -12.37 -6.87 -4.63
N ASP A 123 -13.12 -6.64 -5.70
CA ASP A 123 -12.99 -5.47 -6.55
C ASP A 123 -14.18 -4.57 -6.27
N VAL A 124 -13.93 -3.44 -5.64
CA VAL A 124 -14.97 -2.50 -5.21
C VAL A 124 -15.72 -1.93 -6.40
N THR A 125 -15.01 -1.66 -7.50
CA THR A 125 -15.63 -1.07 -8.68
C THR A 125 -16.65 -2.00 -9.35
N VAL A 126 -16.38 -3.31 -9.29
CA VAL A 126 -17.27 -4.33 -9.83
C VAL A 126 -18.40 -4.65 -8.85
N SER A 127 -18.09 -4.76 -7.56
CA SER A 127 -19.09 -5.09 -6.53
C SER A 127 -20.02 -3.94 -6.19
N GLY A 128 -19.61 -2.70 -6.47
CA GLY A 128 -20.38 -1.51 -6.11
C GLY A 128 -20.37 -1.17 -4.64
N GLN A 129 -19.50 -1.78 -3.85
CA GLN A 129 -19.44 -1.52 -2.42
C GLN A 129 -18.68 -0.23 -2.10
N ALA A 130 -19.04 0.42 -0.99
CA ALA A 130 -18.27 1.56 -0.47
C ALA A 130 -16.92 1.08 0.07
N SER A 131 -15.91 1.95 0.01
CA SER A 131 -14.55 1.61 0.44
C SER A 131 -13.93 2.69 1.31
N THR A 132 -12.86 2.32 2.01
CA THR A 132 -12.09 3.22 2.85
C THR A 132 -11.36 4.26 1.99
N GLY A 133 -11.45 5.52 2.41
CA GLY A 133 -10.68 6.61 1.79
C GLY A 133 -9.23 6.58 2.25
N VAL A 134 -8.32 6.96 1.36
CA VAL A 134 -6.89 7.05 1.64
C VAL A 134 -6.41 8.42 1.22
N GLN A 135 -5.87 9.18 2.16
CA GLN A 135 -5.26 10.48 1.86
C GLN A 135 -3.76 10.38 1.99
N VAL A 136 -3.05 10.70 0.92
CA VAL A 136 -1.59 10.75 0.89
C VAL A 136 -1.17 12.20 0.97
N VAL A 137 -0.37 12.52 1.97
CA VAL A 137 0.16 13.86 2.17
C VAL A 137 1.68 13.83 2.08
N GLU A 138 2.23 14.88 1.50
CA GLU A 138 3.68 15.05 1.45
C GLU A 138 4.15 15.76 2.71
N SER A 139 5.20 15.24 3.30
CA SER A 139 5.76 15.80 4.54
C SER A 139 7.06 16.54 4.29
#